data_36949858e4a4adc8a00f6f8402d2f5a3
#
_entry.id   36949858e4a4adc8a00f6f8402d2f5a3
#
_cell.length_a   1.000
_cell.length_b   1.000
_cell.length_c   1.000
_cell.angle_alpha   90.00
_cell.angle_beta   90.00
_cell.angle_gamma   90.00
#
_symmetry.space_group_name_H-M   'P 1'
#
loop_
_entity.id
_entity.type
_entity.pdbx_description
1 polymer ?
#
loop_
_entity_poly.entity_id
_entity_poly.type
_entity_poly.pdbx_seq_one_letter_code
_entity_poly.pdbx_strand_id
1 'polypeptide(L)'
;ERVMTTPDAMKEYNIGRLLYYKPQVGLQLLRNEIVGEKRFDYAFRQYMERWAYKHPTPWDFFKTMDNAVGEDLSWFWKAWFLENYKLDQGILSVINDSEGGAVATIANIDQMAMPVVLEYETASGEKNRLKFPAEIWNNTTSFKAKLPSREKIVKVVIDPDKVYPDINVLNNTWI
;
A
#
# COMPACT_ATOMS: atom_id res chain seq x y z
N GLU A 1 -6.87 -14.63 -10.36
CA GLU A 1 -7.68 -13.89 -11.34
C GLU A 1 -7.60 -12.39 -11.03
N ARG A 2 -7.79 -11.54 -12.04
CA ARG A 2 -7.82 -10.09 -11.94
C ARG A 2 -9.23 -9.60 -11.61
N VAL A 3 -9.36 -8.44 -10.98
CA VAL A 3 -10.67 -7.81 -10.76
C VAL A 3 -11.36 -7.54 -12.12
N MET A 4 -10.59 -7.11 -13.12
CA MET A 4 -11.07 -6.82 -14.48
C MET A 4 -11.21 -8.07 -15.37
N THR A 5 -11.33 -9.26 -14.78
CA THR A 5 -11.69 -10.47 -15.54
C THR A 5 -13.13 -10.35 -16.03
N THR A 6 -13.39 -10.72 -17.30
CA THR A 6 -14.76 -10.72 -17.83
C THR A 6 -15.64 -11.67 -17.03
N PRO A 7 -16.91 -11.33 -16.74
CA PRO A 7 -17.80 -12.15 -15.89
C PRO A 7 -17.89 -13.60 -16.35
N ASP A 8 -17.98 -13.83 -17.66
CA ASP A 8 -18.10 -15.20 -18.22
C ASP A 8 -16.85 -16.07 -18.03
N ALA A 9 -15.68 -15.44 -17.79
CA ALA A 9 -14.42 -16.13 -17.57
C ALA A 9 -14.06 -16.23 -16.08
N MET A 10 -14.82 -15.56 -15.19
CA MET A 10 -14.55 -15.55 -13.75
C MET A 10 -15.05 -16.82 -13.09
N LYS A 11 -14.19 -17.44 -12.28
CA LYS A 11 -14.59 -18.59 -11.48
C LYS A 11 -15.56 -18.19 -10.38
N GLU A 12 -16.67 -18.92 -10.24
CA GLU A 12 -17.75 -18.60 -9.30
C GLU A 12 -17.27 -18.32 -7.87
N TYR A 13 -16.35 -19.14 -7.35
CA TYR A 13 -15.81 -18.98 -5.98
C TYR A 13 -14.95 -17.69 -5.80
N ASN A 14 -14.56 -17.03 -6.89
CA ASN A 14 -13.80 -15.78 -6.85
C ASN A 14 -14.70 -14.53 -6.95
N ILE A 15 -15.96 -14.65 -7.34
CA ILE A 15 -16.88 -13.51 -7.56
C ILE A 15 -16.90 -12.60 -6.33
N GLY A 16 -17.19 -13.13 -5.15
CA GLY A 16 -17.23 -12.34 -3.91
C GLY A 16 -15.89 -11.68 -3.59
N ARG A 17 -14.80 -12.42 -3.75
CA ARG A 17 -13.45 -11.92 -3.42
C ARG A 17 -12.96 -10.82 -4.35
N LEU A 18 -13.21 -10.98 -5.66
CA LEU A 18 -12.69 -10.06 -6.68
C LEU A 18 -13.61 -8.88 -6.98
N LEU A 19 -14.93 -9.06 -6.93
CA LEU A 19 -15.85 -7.98 -7.27
C LEU A 19 -16.27 -7.14 -6.06
N TYR A 20 -16.10 -7.65 -4.85
CA TYR A 20 -16.50 -6.95 -3.62
C TYR A 20 -15.31 -6.72 -2.69
N TYR A 21 -14.68 -7.77 -2.16
CA TYR A 21 -13.70 -7.60 -1.08
C TYR A 21 -12.40 -6.93 -1.55
N LYS A 22 -11.79 -7.36 -2.64
CA LYS A 22 -10.53 -6.77 -3.13
C LYS A 22 -10.69 -5.29 -3.50
N PRO A 23 -11.72 -4.89 -4.30
CA PRO A 23 -11.96 -3.48 -4.58
C PRO A 23 -12.27 -2.65 -3.33
N GLN A 24 -13.05 -3.17 -2.39
CA GLN A 24 -13.36 -2.49 -1.14
C GLN A 24 -12.09 -2.20 -0.34
N VAL A 25 -11.26 -3.20 -0.11
CA VAL A 25 -9.98 -3.03 0.62
C VAL A 25 -9.08 -2.04 -0.11
N GLY A 26 -8.94 -2.18 -1.43
CA GLY A 26 -8.14 -1.27 -2.25
C GLY A 26 -8.61 0.18 -2.12
N LEU A 27 -9.89 0.44 -2.30
CA LEU A 27 -10.42 1.81 -2.21
C LEU A 27 -10.35 2.39 -0.79
N GLN A 28 -10.49 1.57 0.25
CA GLN A 28 -10.25 2.01 1.63
C GLN A 28 -8.79 2.40 1.87
N LEU A 29 -7.84 1.62 1.37
CA LEU A 29 -6.42 1.95 1.46
C LEU A 29 -6.08 3.20 0.64
N LEU A 30 -6.64 3.33 -0.56
CA LEU A 30 -6.47 4.53 -1.37
C LEU A 30 -6.97 5.77 -0.63
N ARG A 31 -8.15 5.68 0.00
CA ARG A 31 -8.77 6.76 0.77
C ARG A 31 -7.97 7.12 2.03
N ASN A 32 -7.60 6.13 2.84
CA ASN A 32 -7.09 6.36 4.18
C ASN A 32 -5.57 6.53 4.21
N GLU A 33 -4.85 5.79 3.36
CA GLU A 33 -3.40 5.66 3.46
C GLU A 33 -2.61 6.36 2.35
N ILE A 34 -3.22 6.58 1.18
CA ILE A 34 -2.53 7.10 -0.01
C ILE A 34 -2.95 8.54 -0.29
N VAL A 35 -4.18 8.73 -0.70
CA VAL A 35 -4.72 10.04 -1.13
C VAL A 35 -5.12 10.92 0.05
N GLY A 36 -5.62 10.31 1.11
CA GLY A 36 -6.24 10.98 2.25
C GLY A 36 -7.75 11.22 2.06
N GLU A 37 -8.47 11.12 3.18
CA GLU A 37 -9.95 11.11 3.19
C GLU A 37 -10.60 12.27 2.44
N LYS A 38 -10.15 13.49 2.71
CA LYS A 38 -10.76 14.70 2.13
C LYS A 38 -10.67 14.73 0.61
N ARG A 39 -9.51 14.38 0.06
CA ARG A 39 -9.28 14.39 -1.40
C ARG A 39 -10.01 13.25 -2.07
N PHE A 40 -9.96 12.06 -1.46
CA PHE A 40 -10.69 10.90 -1.97
C PHE A 40 -12.20 11.14 -1.98
N ASP A 41 -12.77 11.60 -0.86
CA ASP A 41 -14.22 11.84 -0.74
C ASP A 41 -14.69 12.93 -1.71
N TYR A 42 -13.87 13.95 -1.96
CA TYR A 42 -14.13 14.94 -3.00
C TYR A 42 -14.16 14.30 -4.40
N ALA A 43 -13.12 13.53 -4.73
CA ALA A 43 -13.01 12.87 -6.03
C ALA A 43 -14.15 11.87 -6.28
N PHE A 44 -14.50 11.08 -5.26
CA PHE A 44 -15.59 10.13 -5.33
C PHE A 44 -16.95 10.82 -5.55
N ARG A 45 -17.19 11.97 -4.90
CA ARG A 45 -18.37 12.79 -5.10
C ARG A 45 -18.44 13.33 -6.52
N GLN A 46 -17.29 13.81 -7.07
CA GLN A 46 -17.22 14.25 -8.47
C GLN A 46 -17.55 13.12 -9.45
N TYR A 47 -17.12 11.90 -9.14
CA TYR A 47 -17.51 10.73 -9.93
C TYR A 47 -19.02 10.50 -9.86
N MET A 48 -19.63 10.51 -8.68
CA MET A 48 -21.07 10.29 -8.52
C MET A 48 -21.89 11.37 -9.24
N GLU A 49 -21.52 12.63 -9.12
CA GLU A 49 -22.21 13.77 -9.80
C GLU A 49 -22.11 13.67 -11.33
N ARG A 50 -20.94 13.32 -11.84
CA ARG A 50 -20.68 13.22 -13.29
C ARG A 50 -21.40 12.05 -13.94
N TRP A 51 -21.46 10.92 -13.25
CA TRP A 51 -21.87 9.65 -13.84
C TRP A 51 -23.21 9.13 -13.33
N ALA A 52 -23.89 9.84 -12.42
CA ALA A 52 -25.23 9.48 -11.98
C ALA A 52 -26.20 9.31 -13.17
N TYR A 53 -26.95 8.22 -13.15
CA TYR A 53 -27.89 7.84 -14.21
C TYR A 53 -27.28 7.60 -15.59
N LYS A 54 -25.96 7.40 -15.67
CA LYS A 54 -25.23 7.06 -16.90
C LYS A 54 -24.62 5.65 -16.74
N HIS A 55 -23.94 5.17 -17.77
CA HIS A 55 -23.29 3.85 -17.81
C HIS A 55 -21.76 4.01 -17.92
N PRO A 56 -21.06 4.38 -16.84
CA PRO A 56 -19.62 4.53 -16.88
C PRO A 56 -18.91 3.18 -17.01
N THR A 57 -17.79 3.20 -17.67
CA THR A 57 -16.82 2.10 -17.65
C THR A 57 -15.91 2.23 -16.42
N PRO A 58 -15.18 1.17 -16.04
CA PRO A 58 -14.14 1.30 -15.00
C PRO A 58 -13.09 2.38 -15.30
N TRP A 59 -12.76 2.58 -16.57
CA TRP A 59 -11.83 3.62 -17.02
C TRP A 59 -12.35 5.04 -16.77
N ASP A 60 -13.65 5.24 -16.85
CA ASP A 60 -14.27 6.53 -16.50
C ASP A 60 -14.16 6.81 -15.00
N PHE A 61 -14.26 5.77 -14.17
CA PHE A 61 -13.99 5.87 -12.74
C PHE A 61 -12.53 6.25 -12.47
N PHE A 62 -11.57 5.48 -13.00
CA PHE A 62 -10.14 5.72 -12.79
C PHE A 62 -9.74 7.13 -13.21
N LYS A 63 -10.09 7.54 -14.43
CA LYS A 63 -9.79 8.88 -14.96
C LYS A 63 -10.45 10.00 -14.14
N THR A 64 -11.68 9.79 -13.64
CA THR A 64 -12.34 10.79 -12.83
C THR A 64 -11.65 10.94 -11.48
N MET A 65 -11.25 9.83 -10.86
CA MET A 65 -10.50 9.84 -9.61
C MET A 65 -9.15 10.54 -9.78
N ASP A 66 -8.34 10.15 -10.78
CA ASP A 66 -7.03 10.75 -11.06
C ASP A 66 -7.14 12.28 -11.25
N ASN A 67 -8.07 12.72 -12.11
CA ASN A 67 -8.28 14.13 -12.38
C ASN A 67 -8.72 14.93 -11.15
N ALA A 68 -9.64 14.37 -10.35
CA ALA A 68 -10.19 15.07 -9.19
C ALA A 68 -9.24 15.06 -7.99
N VAL A 69 -8.42 14.02 -7.84
CA VAL A 69 -7.33 13.94 -6.86
C VAL A 69 -6.16 14.82 -7.27
N GLY A 70 -5.94 15.00 -8.58
CA GLY A 70 -4.81 15.75 -9.14
C GLY A 70 -3.49 14.98 -9.10
N GLU A 71 -3.54 13.66 -9.09
CA GLU A 71 -2.39 12.75 -9.10
C GLU A 71 -2.61 11.61 -10.08
N ASP A 72 -1.52 11.08 -10.65
CA ASP A 72 -1.54 9.86 -11.44
C ASP A 72 -1.57 8.63 -10.53
N LEU A 73 -2.73 7.99 -10.44
CA LEU A 73 -2.95 6.75 -9.68
C LEU A 73 -2.87 5.49 -10.56
N SER A 74 -2.32 5.59 -11.77
CA SER A 74 -2.25 4.46 -12.72
C SER A 74 -1.53 3.24 -12.15
N TRP A 75 -0.48 3.46 -11.33
CA TRP A 75 0.22 2.40 -10.60
C TRP A 75 -0.70 1.63 -9.65
N PHE A 76 -1.59 2.34 -8.96
CA PHE A 76 -2.57 1.76 -8.05
C PHE A 76 -3.65 0.97 -8.80
N TRP A 77 -4.26 1.59 -9.84
CA TRP A 77 -5.27 0.91 -10.66
C TRP A 77 -4.71 -0.35 -11.32
N LYS A 78 -3.47 -0.29 -11.81
CA LYS A 78 -2.78 -1.46 -12.37
C LYS A 78 -2.69 -2.59 -11.35
N ALA A 79 -2.14 -2.31 -10.17
CA ALA A 79 -1.89 -3.33 -9.16
C ALA A 79 -3.18 -3.96 -8.60
N TRP A 80 -4.20 -3.12 -8.33
CA TRP A 80 -5.41 -3.57 -7.65
C TRP A 80 -6.48 -4.13 -8.58
N PHE A 81 -6.59 -3.61 -9.81
CA PHE A 81 -7.69 -3.94 -10.71
C PHE A 81 -7.25 -4.69 -11.96
N LEU A 82 -6.13 -4.30 -12.57
CA LEU A 82 -5.73 -4.81 -13.87
C LEU A 82 -4.83 -6.04 -13.78
N GLU A 83 -4.07 -6.17 -12.69
CA GLU A 83 -3.14 -7.27 -12.49
C GLU A 83 -3.51 -8.13 -11.28
N ASN A 84 -2.81 -9.28 -11.16
CA ASN A 84 -2.97 -10.20 -10.04
C ASN A 84 -1.78 -10.10 -9.07
N TYR A 85 -1.31 -8.88 -8.82
CA TYR A 85 -0.21 -8.62 -7.90
C TYR A 85 -0.64 -8.87 -6.45
N LYS A 86 0.34 -9.22 -5.63
CA LYS A 86 0.19 -9.41 -4.20
C LYS A 86 1.09 -8.43 -3.47
N LEU A 87 0.71 -8.09 -2.27
CA LEU A 87 1.56 -7.33 -1.36
C LEU A 87 2.37 -8.30 -0.51
N ASP A 88 3.69 -8.17 -0.56
CA ASP A 88 4.65 -8.86 0.30
C ASP A 88 5.81 -7.89 0.53
N GLN A 89 5.80 -7.20 1.65
CA GLN A 89 6.87 -6.30 2.08
C GLN A 89 7.64 -6.98 3.22
N GLY A 90 8.96 -6.95 3.17
CA GLY A 90 9.76 -7.65 4.17
C GLY A 90 11.00 -6.88 4.59
N ILE A 91 11.47 -7.13 5.81
CA ILE A 91 12.72 -6.61 6.34
C ILE A 91 13.84 -7.59 5.98
N LEU A 92 14.77 -7.13 5.13
CA LEU A 92 15.92 -7.95 4.72
C LEU A 92 17.05 -7.89 5.74
N SER A 93 17.30 -6.71 6.32
CA SER A 93 18.35 -6.50 7.33
C SER A 93 18.12 -5.23 8.11
N VAL A 94 18.66 -5.17 9.32
CA VAL A 94 18.80 -3.95 10.11
C VAL A 94 20.25 -3.88 10.60
N ILE A 95 20.93 -2.79 10.27
CA ILE A 95 22.32 -2.56 10.65
C ILE A 95 22.34 -1.35 11.56
N ASN A 96 22.69 -1.57 12.83
CA ASN A 96 22.88 -0.50 13.80
C ASN A 96 24.16 0.29 13.52
N ASP A 97 24.08 1.61 13.64
CA ASP A 97 25.24 2.49 13.61
C ASP A 97 25.95 2.51 14.96
N SER A 98 27.26 2.69 14.95
CA SER A 98 28.08 2.81 16.16
C SER A 98 27.73 4.04 17.01
N GLU A 99 27.21 5.09 16.39
CA GLU A 99 26.83 6.34 17.05
C GLU A 99 25.35 6.39 17.44
N GLY A 100 24.62 5.30 17.20
CA GLY A 100 23.19 5.17 17.46
C GLY A 100 22.33 5.24 16.20
N GLY A 101 21.08 4.73 16.31
CA GLY A 101 20.20 4.54 15.16
C GLY A 101 20.59 3.31 14.32
N ALA A 102 19.90 3.14 13.22
CA ALA A 102 20.12 2.02 12.31
C ALA A 102 19.73 2.35 10.86
N VAL A 103 20.14 1.49 9.93
CA VAL A 103 19.59 1.43 8.58
C VAL A 103 18.85 0.12 8.41
N ALA A 104 17.55 0.18 8.19
CA ALA A 104 16.73 -0.97 7.80
C ALA A 104 16.68 -1.07 6.28
N THR A 105 16.98 -2.24 5.74
CA THR A 105 16.75 -2.55 4.33
C THR A 105 15.44 -3.31 4.23
N ILE A 106 14.46 -2.70 3.57
CA ILE A 106 13.15 -3.27 3.31
C ILE A 106 13.00 -3.61 1.84
N ALA A 107 12.22 -4.61 1.52
CA ALA A 107 11.96 -5.06 0.16
C ALA A 107 10.46 -5.11 -0.14
N ASN A 108 10.11 -4.82 -1.38
CA ASN A 108 8.85 -5.20 -1.99
C ASN A 108 9.09 -6.50 -2.76
N ILE A 109 8.69 -7.62 -2.15
CA ILE A 109 9.07 -8.98 -2.60
C ILE A 109 8.18 -9.43 -3.76
N ASP A 110 6.90 -9.09 -3.72
CA ASP A 110 5.99 -9.27 -4.86
C ASP A 110 5.84 -7.91 -5.60
N GLN A 111 4.87 -7.78 -6.47
CA GLN A 111 4.78 -6.69 -7.45
C GLN A 111 3.86 -5.54 -7.03
N MET A 112 3.08 -5.69 -5.94
CA MET A 112 2.17 -4.64 -5.48
C MET A 112 2.94 -3.59 -4.67
N ALA A 113 3.12 -2.41 -5.25
CA ALA A 113 3.68 -1.26 -4.55
C ALA A 113 2.62 -0.66 -3.61
N MET A 114 2.98 -0.47 -2.34
CA MET A 114 2.16 0.20 -1.33
C MET A 114 3.05 1.06 -0.41
N PRO A 115 2.50 2.07 0.28
CA PRO A 115 3.24 2.78 1.32
C PRO A 115 3.79 1.82 2.38
N VAL A 116 4.85 2.23 3.05
CA VAL A 116 5.47 1.46 4.13
C VAL A 116 5.35 2.23 5.44
N VAL A 117 4.79 1.61 6.46
CA VAL A 117 4.83 2.12 7.83
C VAL A 117 5.81 1.26 8.62
N LEU A 118 6.87 1.87 9.14
CA LEU A 118 7.82 1.23 10.04
C LEU A 118 7.60 1.72 11.48
N GLU A 119 7.52 0.81 12.42
CA GLU A 119 7.71 1.08 13.85
C GLU A 119 9.05 0.48 14.27
N TYR A 120 9.88 1.24 14.98
CA TYR A 120 11.11 0.72 15.56
C TYR A 120 11.21 1.04 17.04
N GLU A 121 11.86 0.16 17.78
CA GLU A 121 12.04 0.23 19.24
C GLU A 121 13.52 0.31 19.56
N THR A 122 13.87 1.24 20.46
CA THR A 122 15.23 1.43 20.96
C THR A 122 15.51 0.52 22.14
N ALA A 123 16.77 0.45 22.57
CA ALA A 123 17.19 -0.33 23.73
C ALA A 123 16.53 0.14 25.06
N SER A 124 16.12 1.40 25.15
CA SER A 124 15.35 1.92 26.30
C SER A 124 13.85 1.62 26.23
N GLY A 125 13.35 1.04 25.12
CA GLY A 125 11.94 0.75 24.90
C GLY A 125 11.16 1.91 24.27
N GLU A 126 11.82 3.00 23.86
CA GLU A 126 11.18 4.08 23.10
C GLU A 126 10.76 3.57 21.72
N LYS A 127 9.52 3.90 21.31
CA LYS A 127 8.97 3.53 20.01
C LYS A 127 8.79 4.75 19.12
N ASN A 128 9.22 4.64 17.90
CA ASN A 128 9.10 5.68 16.89
C ASN A 128 8.53 5.09 15.60
N ARG A 129 7.81 5.91 14.81
CA ARG A 129 7.20 5.50 13.55
C ARG A 129 7.67 6.38 12.41
N LEU A 130 7.87 5.74 11.26
CA LEU A 130 8.17 6.40 9.98
C LEU A 130 7.18 5.89 8.94
N LYS A 131 6.70 6.79 8.08
CA LYS A 131 5.86 6.44 6.94
C LYS A 131 6.57 6.86 5.65
N PHE A 132 6.66 5.93 4.71
CA PHE A 132 7.23 6.15 3.37
C PHE A 132 6.14 5.96 2.33
N PRO A 133 6.05 6.86 1.35
CA PRO A 133 5.05 6.75 0.28
C PRO A 133 5.37 5.61 -0.68
N ALA A 134 4.40 5.21 -1.51
CA ALA A 134 4.56 4.11 -2.46
C ALA A 134 5.62 4.37 -3.54
N GLU A 135 5.93 5.64 -3.82
CA GLU A 135 6.91 6.09 -4.79
C GLU A 135 8.34 5.62 -4.50
N ILE A 136 8.64 5.20 -3.26
CA ILE A 136 9.93 4.57 -2.94
C ILE A 136 10.20 3.33 -3.80
N TRP A 137 9.14 2.73 -4.36
CA TRP A 137 9.21 1.54 -5.21
C TRP A 137 9.29 1.81 -6.71
N ASN A 138 9.27 3.07 -7.17
CA ASN A 138 9.19 3.40 -8.59
C ASN A 138 10.31 2.79 -9.44
N ASN A 139 11.53 2.68 -8.92
CA ASN A 139 12.69 2.20 -9.66
C ASN A 139 13.48 1.12 -8.91
N THR A 140 12.94 0.57 -7.85
CA THR A 140 13.64 -0.41 -7.01
C THR A 140 12.67 -1.34 -6.29
N THR A 141 13.11 -2.54 -6.02
CA THR A 141 12.43 -3.50 -5.13
C THR A 141 13.01 -3.51 -3.72
N SER A 142 14.03 -2.68 -3.44
CA SER A 142 14.68 -2.60 -2.14
C SER A 142 14.95 -1.15 -1.77
N PHE A 143 14.59 -0.76 -0.55
CA PHE A 143 14.72 0.60 -0.02
C PHE A 143 15.45 0.59 1.33
N LYS A 144 16.37 1.54 1.53
CA LYS A 144 17.10 1.73 2.79
C LYS A 144 16.48 2.84 3.60
N ALA A 145 15.80 2.49 4.68
CA ALA A 145 15.20 3.42 5.63
C ALA A 145 16.20 3.75 6.74
N LYS A 146 16.52 5.02 6.94
CA LYS A 146 17.25 5.47 8.13
C LYS A 146 16.29 5.52 9.32
N LEU A 147 16.69 4.90 10.41
CA LEU A 147 15.99 4.87 11.69
C LEU A 147 16.75 5.76 12.68
N PRO A 148 16.39 7.05 12.80
CA PRO A 148 17.14 7.98 13.64
C PRO A 148 16.94 7.65 15.13
N SER A 149 18.05 7.51 15.85
CA SER A 149 18.08 7.34 17.31
C SER A 149 19.48 7.67 17.83
N ARG A 150 19.60 7.95 19.12
CA ARG A 150 20.88 7.97 19.84
C ARG A 150 21.22 6.62 20.46
N GLU A 151 20.32 5.68 20.38
CA GLU A 151 20.44 4.36 20.96
C GLU A 151 20.43 3.28 19.89
N LYS A 152 20.84 2.08 20.26
CA LYS A 152 20.71 0.89 19.45
C LYS A 152 19.24 0.56 19.21
N ILE A 153 18.88 0.22 17.97
CA ILE A 153 17.58 -0.30 17.62
C ILE A 153 17.56 -1.81 17.92
N VAL A 154 16.54 -2.26 18.63
CA VAL A 154 16.38 -3.67 19.04
C VAL A 154 15.23 -4.37 18.35
N LYS A 155 14.29 -3.63 17.76
CA LYS A 155 13.15 -4.19 17.03
C LYS A 155 12.70 -3.25 15.93
N VAL A 156 12.31 -3.83 14.79
CA VAL A 156 11.69 -3.10 13.66
C VAL A 156 10.50 -3.91 13.17
N VAL A 157 9.38 -3.24 12.91
CA VAL A 157 8.14 -3.87 12.43
C VAL A 157 7.60 -3.08 11.25
N ILE A 158 7.28 -3.76 10.15
CA ILE A 158 6.48 -3.22 9.05
C ILE A 158 5.00 -3.41 9.41
N ASP A 159 4.20 -2.39 9.14
CA ASP A 159 2.75 -2.39 9.34
C ASP A 159 2.32 -2.86 10.74
N PRO A 160 2.74 -2.16 11.81
CA PRO A 160 2.47 -2.55 13.18
C PRO A 160 0.98 -2.64 13.50
N ASP A 161 0.15 -1.87 12.79
CA ASP A 161 -1.30 -1.82 12.99
C ASP A 161 -2.07 -2.83 12.10
N LYS A 162 -1.36 -3.60 11.24
CA LYS A 162 -1.92 -4.61 10.32
C LYS A 162 -3.01 -4.05 9.39
N VAL A 163 -2.73 -2.89 8.81
CA VAL A 163 -3.63 -2.16 7.91
C VAL A 163 -3.57 -2.73 6.49
N TYR A 164 -2.38 -3.19 6.07
CA TYR A 164 -2.13 -3.66 4.71
C TYR A 164 -2.32 -5.18 4.60
N PRO A 165 -2.88 -5.67 3.47
CA PRO A 165 -3.11 -7.10 3.26
C PRO A 165 -1.85 -7.83 2.78
N ASP A 166 -0.80 -7.77 3.59
CA ASP A 166 0.44 -8.49 3.34
C ASP A 166 0.22 -10.00 3.44
N ILE A 167 0.70 -10.74 2.43
CA ILE A 167 0.52 -12.19 2.36
C ILE A 167 1.51 -12.99 3.20
N ASN A 168 2.59 -12.33 3.68
CA ASN A 168 3.66 -12.97 4.45
C ASN A 168 4.12 -12.10 5.62
N VAL A 169 3.28 -12.00 6.63
CA VAL A 169 3.57 -11.20 7.84
C VAL A 169 4.76 -11.71 8.67
N LEU A 170 5.32 -12.88 8.34
CA LEU A 170 6.45 -13.45 9.08
C LEU A 170 7.76 -12.70 8.80
N ASN A 171 7.89 -12.05 7.63
CA ASN A 171 9.07 -11.27 7.26
C ASN A 171 8.94 -9.78 7.63
N ASN A 172 7.83 -9.38 8.28
CA ASN A 172 7.55 -8.00 8.67
C ASN A 172 8.19 -7.59 10.01
N THR A 173 8.86 -8.50 10.70
CA THR A 173 9.47 -8.22 12.00
C THR A 173 10.94 -8.63 12.02
N TRP A 174 11.77 -7.72 12.52
CA TRP A 174 13.17 -7.95 12.87
C TRP A 174 13.38 -7.69 14.37
N ILE A 175 14.16 -8.56 15.06
CA ILE A 175 14.48 -8.49 16.52
C ILE A 175 15.98 -8.74 16.69
#